data_54bb5e3d28979319e7d30864acb61bae
#
_entry.id   54bb5e3d28979319e7d30864acb61bae
#
_cell.length_a   1.000
_cell.length_b   1.000
_cell.length_c   1.000
_cell.angle_alpha   90.00
_cell.angle_beta   90.00
_cell.angle_gamma   90.00
#
_symmetry.space_group_name_H-M   'P 1'
#
loop_
_entity.id
_entity.type
_entity.pdbx_description
1 polymer ?
#
loop_
_entity_poly.entity_id
_entity_poly.type
_entity_poly.pdbx_seq_one_letter_code
_entity_poly.pdbx_strand_id
1 'polypeptide(L)'
;MIAKWGSGIAFLLFVILLIMFIVRLPGSNLSPSQKGEHFIQILIVSVSIVVVAVPEGLPLAVTLALAYATIRMIKDNNLVRVLRACETVGNATVICSDKTGTLTENKMTVVAGTLGTSNKFYRDLESNTAQSTVSYVTPEAANIQQFFGSLPQAVREMLRDGIALNSTAFESVDDKGNKVFIGSKTETALLEMARDYLGLDDLATERENAKPRQVQLFPFSSERKCMGVVLERKVAGQTVHRLFLKGASELVLNHSDRVMDSLGEQRLLSPQQRQTVAATIEDYASHSLRTIALAYRDFPPVHLPRKFEDVFDDMVFIGVVGIRDPL
;
A
#
# COMPACT_ATOMS: atom_id res chain seq x y z
N MET A 1 -13.01 15.72 35.40
CA MET A 1 -13.33 17.09 35.80
C MET A 1 -14.17 17.10 37.09
N ILE A 2 -15.27 16.35 37.17
CA ILE A 2 -16.19 16.27 38.34
C ILE A 2 -15.45 15.88 39.64
N ALA A 3 -14.57 14.85 39.62
CA ALA A 3 -13.80 14.41 40.79
C ALA A 3 -12.90 15.52 41.36
N LYS A 4 -12.30 16.37 40.50
CA LYS A 4 -11.46 17.51 40.96
C LYS A 4 -12.28 18.57 41.67
N TRP A 5 -13.51 18.85 41.21
CA TRP A 5 -14.43 19.79 41.85
C TRP A 5 -14.97 19.20 43.15
N GLY A 6 -15.36 17.93 43.17
CA GLY A 6 -15.83 17.22 44.36
C GLY A 6 -14.76 17.17 45.48
N SER A 7 -13.51 16.81 45.16
CA SER A 7 -12.43 16.83 46.12
C SER A 7 -12.08 18.27 46.60
N GLY A 8 -12.18 19.28 45.73
CA GLY A 8 -11.99 20.66 46.11
C GLY A 8 -13.03 21.17 47.13
N ILE A 9 -14.30 20.83 46.88
CA ILE A 9 -15.42 21.21 47.79
C ILE A 9 -15.24 20.45 49.13
N ALA A 10 -14.93 19.16 49.10
CA ALA A 10 -14.73 18.36 50.30
C ALA A 10 -13.56 18.89 51.14
N PHE A 11 -12.46 19.27 50.51
CA PHE A 11 -11.31 19.90 51.18
C PHE A 11 -11.68 21.23 51.81
N LEU A 12 -12.46 22.07 51.11
CA LEU A 12 -12.96 23.34 51.65
C LEU A 12 -13.83 23.11 52.88
N LEU A 13 -14.77 22.15 52.87
CA LEU A 13 -15.59 21.79 54.02
C LEU A 13 -14.75 21.28 55.19
N PHE A 14 -13.73 20.45 54.93
CA PHE A 14 -12.80 19.98 55.97
C PHE A 14 -12.09 21.18 56.65
N VAL A 15 -11.59 22.13 55.86
CA VAL A 15 -10.93 23.33 56.39
C VAL A 15 -11.89 24.16 57.25
N ILE A 16 -13.13 24.34 56.81
CA ILE A 16 -14.18 25.06 57.57
C ILE A 16 -14.47 24.34 58.90
N LEU A 17 -14.65 23.01 58.89
CA LEU A 17 -14.92 22.23 60.06
C LEU A 17 -13.75 22.26 61.06
N LEU A 18 -12.51 22.21 60.53
CA LEU A 18 -11.28 22.32 61.32
C LEU A 18 -11.15 23.70 62.00
N ILE A 19 -11.43 24.77 61.27
CA ILE A 19 -11.43 26.15 61.81
C ILE A 19 -12.52 26.26 62.91
N MET A 20 -13.75 25.80 62.67
CA MET A 20 -14.79 25.79 63.66
C MET A 20 -14.40 25.02 64.93
N PHE A 21 -13.73 23.90 64.77
CA PHE A 21 -13.22 23.10 65.91
C PHE A 21 -12.15 23.90 66.70
N ILE A 22 -11.17 24.49 66.05
CA ILE A 22 -10.13 25.30 66.67
C ILE A 22 -10.71 26.51 67.43
N VAL A 23 -11.66 27.23 66.83
CA VAL A 23 -12.31 28.37 67.45
C VAL A 23 -13.11 28.02 68.69
N ARG A 24 -13.76 26.84 68.72
CA ARG A 24 -14.56 26.35 69.86
C ARG A 24 -13.70 25.68 70.94
N LEU A 25 -12.46 25.33 70.66
CA LEU A 25 -11.57 24.63 71.58
C LEU A 25 -11.31 25.42 72.93
N PRO A 26 -11.04 26.75 72.86
CA PRO A 26 -10.73 27.54 74.11
C PRO A 26 -11.90 27.70 75.05
N GLY A 27 -13.15 27.70 74.52
CA GLY A 27 -14.37 27.89 75.33
C GLY A 27 -15.04 26.59 75.79
N SER A 28 -14.48 25.43 75.48
CA SER A 28 -15.07 24.13 75.81
C SER A 28 -14.51 23.56 77.11
N ASN A 29 -15.35 23.25 78.09
CA ASN A 29 -15.01 22.53 79.35
C ASN A 29 -14.80 21.04 79.16
N LEU A 30 -14.38 20.58 77.94
CA LEU A 30 -14.22 19.17 77.57
C LEU A 30 -12.87 18.66 78.03
N SER A 31 -12.85 17.40 78.48
CA SER A 31 -11.61 16.71 78.83
C SER A 31 -10.70 16.50 77.57
N PRO A 32 -9.40 16.30 77.78
CA PRO A 32 -8.48 16.05 76.61
C PRO A 32 -8.91 14.87 75.77
N SER A 33 -9.47 13.83 76.36
CA SER A 33 -10.02 12.67 75.65
C SER A 33 -11.21 12.98 74.75
N GLN A 34 -12.13 13.78 75.26
CA GLN A 34 -13.31 14.25 74.49
C GLN A 34 -12.94 15.19 73.34
N LYS A 35 -11.88 16.00 73.51
CA LYS A 35 -11.38 16.85 72.42
C LYS A 35 -10.76 16.01 71.31
N GLY A 36 -10.08 14.89 71.66
CA GLY A 36 -9.55 13.92 70.70
C GLY A 36 -10.66 13.20 69.92
N GLU A 37 -11.75 12.77 70.61
CA GLU A 37 -12.92 12.16 69.96
C GLU A 37 -13.58 13.09 68.93
N HIS A 38 -13.78 14.37 69.29
CA HIS A 38 -14.35 15.35 68.39
C HIS A 38 -13.48 15.58 67.15
N PHE A 39 -12.15 15.62 67.34
CA PHE A 39 -11.23 15.73 66.19
C PHE A 39 -11.32 14.52 65.28
N ILE A 40 -11.35 13.31 65.83
CA ILE A 40 -11.48 12.07 65.01
C ILE A 40 -12.83 12.04 64.30
N GLN A 41 -13.94 12.50 64.94
CA GLN A 41 -15.23 12.60 64.29
C GLN A 41 -15.21 13.55 63.09
N ILE A 42 -14.59 14.73 63.23
CA ILE A 42 -14.45 15.68 62.13
C ILE A 42 -13.64 15.07 60.97
N LEU A 43 -12.59 14.34 61.29
CA LEU A 43 -11.77 13.63 60.30
C LEU A 43 -12.57 12.56 59.55
N ILE A 44 -13.30 11.73 60.30
CA ILE A 44 -14.18 10.70 59.72
C ILE A 44 -15.24 11.30 58.82
N VAL A 45 -15.93 12.35 59.28
CA VAL A 45 -16.95 13.04 58.48
C VAL A 45 -16.36 13.62 57.21
N SER A 46 -15.19 14.25 57.31
CA SER A 46 -14.52 14.82 56.17
C SER A 46 -14.07 13.80 55.12
N VAL A 47 -13.50 12.67 55.58
CA VAL A 47 -13.17 11.55 54.70
C VAL A 47 -14.41 10.97 54.03
N SER A 48 -15.49 10.80 54.80
CA SER A 48 -16.76 10.29 54.29
C SER A 48 -17.35 11.22 53.20
N ILE A 49 -17.28 12.56 53.38
CA ILE A 49 -17.72 13.51 52.40
C ILE A 49 -16.86 13.40 51.08
N VAL A 50 -15.57 13.24 51.21
CA VAL A 50 -14.67 13.02 50.04
C VAL A 50 -15.08 11.77 49.27
N VAL A 51 -15.26 10.67 50.00
CA VAL A 51 -15.64 9.38 49.38
C VAL A 51 -17.00 9.45 48.70
N VAL A 52 -17.98 10.07 49.34
CA VAL A 52 -19.33 10.23 48.74
C VAL A 52 -19.33 11.23 47.59
N ALA A 53 -18.51 12.29 47.65
CA ALA A 53 -18.42 13.30 46.61
C ALA A 53 -17.78 12.81 45.30
N VAL A 54 -17.00 11.72 45.36
CA VAL A 54 -16.37 11.07 44.18
C VAL A 54 -17.26 9.92 43.72
N PRO A 55 -18.01 10.06 42.63
CA PRO A 55 -18.87 8.97 42.14
C PRO A 55 -18.00 7.85 41.54
N GLU A 56 -17.40 7.00 42.37
CA GLU A 56 -16.49 5.93 41.95
C GLU A 56 -17.14 4.91 41.02
N GLY A 57 -18.47 4.72 41.14
CA GLY A 57 -19.23 3.83 40.27
C GLY A 57 -19.34 4.31 38.82
N LEU A 58 -19.25 5.62 38.56
CA LEU A 58 -19.40 6.17 37.19
C LEU A 58 -18.22 5.79 36.28
N PRO A 59 -16.94 5.99 36.64
CA PRO A 59 -15.81 5.53 35.83
C PRO A 59 -15.82 4.01 35.61
N LEU A 60 -16.21 3.24 36.64
CA LEU A 60 -16.31 1.77 36.52
C LEU A 60 -17.41 1.37 35.53
N ALA A 61 -18.60 1.99 35.59
CA ALA A 61 -19.71 1.70 34.68
C ALA A 61 -19.32 2.03 33.22
N VAL A 62 -18.65 3.17 32.97
CA VAL A 62 -18.17 3.56 31.64
C VAL A 62 -17.14 2.58 31.13
N THR A 63 -16.15 2.20 31.94
CA THR A 63 -15.11 1.25 31.51
C THR A 63 -15.70 -0.14 31.23
N LEU A 64 -16.66 -0.62 32.01
CA LEU A 64 -17.36 -1.89 31.76
C LEU A 64 -18.18 -1.82 30.46
N ALA A 65 -18.89 -0.73 30.21
CA ALA A 65 -19.65 -0.54 28.97
C ALA A 65 -18.74 -0.52 27.74
N LEU A 66 -17.61 0.19 27.80
CA LEU A 66 -16.62 0.21 26.73
C LEU A 66 -15.95 -1.14 26.53
N ALA A 67 -15.63 -1.88 27.61
CA ALA A 67 -15.08 -3.22 27.53
C ALA A 67 -16.06 -4.19 26.85
N TYR A 68 -17.34 -4.14 27.20
CA TYR A 68 -18.38 -4.93 26.56
C TYR A 68 -18.54 -4.59 25.07
N ALA A 69 -18.56 -3.27 24.74
CA ALA A 69 -18.59 -2.82 23.35
C ALA A 69 -17.40 -3.34 22.56
N THR A 70 -16.19 -3.28 23.15
CA THR A 70 -14.98 -3.81 22.54
C THR A 70 -15.06 -5.31 22.25
N ILE A 71 -15.54 -6.10 23.18
CA ILE A 71 -15.72 -7.55 23.00
C ILE A 71 -16.69 -7.82 21.84
N ARG A 72 -17.75 -7.05 21.73
CA ARG A 72 -18.71 -7.17 20.63
C ARG A 72 -18.09 -6.79 19.29
N MET A 73 -17.34 -5.68 19.23
CA MET A 73 -16.63 -5.25 18.02
C MET A 73 -15.59 -6.28 17.56
N ILE A 74 -14.88 -6.92 18.49
CA ILE A 74 -13.93 -8.00 18.16
C ILE A 74 -14.64 -9.19 17.50
N LYS A 75 -15.85 -9.54 17.97
CA LYS A 75 -16.65 -10.60 17.34
C LYS A 75 -17.06 -10.26 15.90
N ASP A 76 -17.21 -8.97 15.61
CA ASP A 76 -17.50 -8.44 14.28
C ASP A 76 -16.22 -8.14 13.48
N ASN A 77 -15.08 -8.76 13.84
CA ASN A 77 -13.74 -8.61 13.23
C ASN A 77 -13.16 -7.17 13.29
N ASN A 78 -13.64 -6.35 14.22
CA ASN A 78 -13.10 -5.00 14.43
C ASN A 78 -12.13 -5.00 15.63
N LEU A 79 -10.83 -4.88 15.37
CA LEU A 79 -9.81 -4.81 16.41
C LEU A 79 -9.76 -3.44 17.06
N VAL A 80 -10.16 -3.37 18.33
CA VAL A 80 -10.07 -2.15 19.14
C VAL A 80 -8.80 -2.19 19.99
N ARG A 81 -7.85 -1.30 19.71
CA ARG A 81 -6.59 -1.19 20.48
C ARG A 81 -6.70 -0.24 21.67
N VAL A 82 -7.62 0.69 21.64
CA VAL A 82 -7.82 1.71 22.67
C VAL A 82 -9.31 1.79 22.99
N LEU A 83 -9.72 1.49 24.23
CA LEU A 83 -11.13 1.48 24.66
C LEU A 83 -11.84 2.80 24.35
N ARG A 84 -11.17 3.94 24.51
CA ARG A 84 -11.74 5.27 24.24
C ARG A 84 -12.11 5.46 22.76
N ALA A 85 -11.51 4.71 21.85
CA ALA A 85 -11.84 4.80 20.42
C ALA A 85 -13.30 4.40 20.14
N CYS A 86 -13.89 3.49 20.92
CA CYS A 86 -15.29 3.08 20.78
C CYS A 86 -16.25 4.28 20.96
N GLU A 87 -15.97 5.18 21.91
CA GLU A 87 -16.76 6.37 22.13
C GLU A 87 -16.66 7.35 20.94
N THR A 88 -15.44 7.53 20.42
CA THR A 88 -15.20 8.44 19.28
C THR A 88 -15.89 7.90 18.02
N VAL A 89 -15.76 6.59 17.73
CA VAL A 89 -16.38 5.97 16.55
C VAL A 89 -17.90 5.96 16.67
N GLY A 90 -18.44 5.71 17.86
CA GLY A 90 -19.90 5.71 18.10
C GLY A 90 -20.57 7.08 17.90
N ASN A 91 -19.82 8.18 18.00
CA ASN A 91 -20.29 9.55 17.77
C ASN A 91 -19.93 10.10 16.38
N ALA A 92 -19.18 9.32 15.58
CA ALA A 92 -18.78 9.78 14.25
C ALA A 92 -19.97 9.76 13.28
N THR A 93 -20.21 10.87 12.62
CA THR A 93 -21.21 11.00 11.56
C THR A 93 -20.62 10.79 10.16
N VAL A 94 -19.30 10.94 10.03
CA VAL A 94 -18.53 10.73 8.80
C VAL A 94 -17.24 10.05 9.13
N ILE A 95 -16.90 9.01 8.37
CA ILE A 95 -15.63 8.30 8.47
C ILE A 95 -14.89 8.46 7.14
N CYS A 96 -13.71 9.08 7.20
CA CYS A 96 -12.81 9.20 6.06
C CYS A 96 -11.68 8.18 6.22
N SER A 97 -11.52 7.33 5.21
CA SER A 97 -10.44 6.33 5.18
C SER A 97 -9.56 6.54 3.96
N ASP A 98 -8.24 6.43 4.14
CA ASP A 98 -7.34 6.29 3.02
C ASP A 98 -7.52 4.89 2.39
N LYS A 99 -7.32 4.80 1.08
CA LYS A 99 -7.45 3.52 0.37
C LYS A 99 -6.24 2.64 0.62
N THR A 100 -5.05 3.17 0.33
CA THR A 100 -3.82 2.38 0.24
C THR A 100 -3.24 2.07 1.62
N GLY A 101 -3.14 0.78 1.96
CA GLY A 101 -2.61 0.32 3.25
C GLY A 101 -3.57 0.44 4.43
N THR A 102 -4.81 0.91 4.18
CA THR A 102 -5.89 0.93 5.17
C THR A 102 -7.03 0.01 4.75
N LEU A 103 -7.49 0.15 3.50
CA LEU A 103 -8.51 -0.70 2.89
C LEU A 103 -7.90 -1.81 2.02
N THR A 104 -6.64 -1.68 1.64
CA THR A 104 -5.92 -2.61 0.79
C THR A 104 -4.67 -3.14 1.50
N GLU A 105 -4.15 -4.27 1.04
CA GLU A 105 -2.93 -4.91 1.59
C GLU A 105 -1.66 -4.08 1.38
N ASN A 106 -1.72 -2.96 0.65
CA ASN A 106 -0.55 -2.16 0.25
C ASN A 106 0.51 -2.97 -0.52
N LYS A 107 0.07 -4.04 -1.17
CA LYS A 107 0.89 -4.91 -2.02
C LYS A 107 0.35 -4.93 -3.43
N MET A 108 0.92 -4.12 -4.31
CA MET A 108 0.50 -4.11 -5.71
C MET A 108 0.91 -5.41 -6.41
N THR A 109 -0.01 -5.95 -7.20
CA THR A 109 0.17 -7.19 -7.94
C THR A 109 -0.31 -7.02 -9.38
N VAL A 110 0.41 -7.60 -10.34
CA VAL A 110 -0.05 -7.70 -11.73
C VAL A 110 -1.16 -8.75 -11.79
N VAL A 111 -2.35 -8.32 -12.20
CA VAL A 111 -3.56 -9.18 -12.22
C VAL A 111 -4.06 -9.47 -13.62
N ALA A 112 -3.72 -8.65 -14.60
CA ALA A 112 -4.08 -8.84 -15.99
C ALA A 112 -3.03 -8.23 -16.90
N GLY A 113 -3.06 -8.57 -18.18
CA GLY A 113 -2.24 -7.92 -19.19
C GLY A 113 -2.55 -8.41 -20.59
N THR A 114 -1.99 -7.70 -21.55
CA THR A 114 -2.10 -8.00 -22.98
C THR A 114 -0.75 -7.86 -23.62
N LEU A 115 -0.26 -8.91 -24.26
CA LEU A 115 0.95 -8.91 -25.08
C LEU A 115 0.56 -8.66 -26.54
N GLY A 116 1.26 -7.75 -27.20
CA GLY A 116 0.87 -7.32 -28.55
C GLY A 116 -0.47 -6.60 -28.51
N THR A 117 -1.38 -7.00 -29.40
CA THR A 117 -2.71 -6.35 -29.57
C THR A 117 -3.87 -7.17 -29.00
N SER A 118 -3.70 -8.48 -28.77
CA SER A 118 -4.82 -9.37 -28.50
C SER A 118 -4.53 -10.50 -27.51
N ASN A 119 -3.28 -10.83 -27.24
CA ASN A 119 -2.94 -11.97 -26.38
C ASN A 119 -3.09 -11.58 -24.90
N LYS A 120 -4.25 -11.86 -24.33
CA LYS A 120 -4.63 -11.48 -22.98
C LYS A 120 -4.31 -12.57 -21.97
N PHE A 121 -3.89 -12.16 -20.78
CA PHE A 121 -3.73 -13.04 -19.62
C PHE A 121 -4.36 -12.42 -18.38
N TYR A 122 -4.69 -13.27 -17.42
CA TYR A 122 -5.19 -12.88 -16.10
C TYR A 122 -4.60 -13.76 -15.02
N ARG A 123 -4.57 -13.25 -13.79
CA ARG A 123 -4.19 -13.97 -12.57
C ARG A 123 -5.44 -14.19 -11.75
N ASP A 124 -5.76 -15.44 -11.42
CA ASP A 124 -6.76 -15.76 -10.41
C ASP A 124 -6.19 -15.32 -9.05
N LEU A 125 -6.75 -14.27 -8.50
CA LEU A 125 -6.58 -13.98 -7.09
C LEU A 125 -7.59 -14.88 -6.38
N GLU A 126 -7.12 -15.90 -5.67
CA GLU A 126 -7.96 -16.71 -4.78
C GLU A 126 -8.65 -15.77 -3.77
N SER A 127 -9.77 -15.21 -4.14
CA SER A 127 -10.66 -14.54 -3.21
C SER A 127 -11.57 -15.60 -2.61
N ASN A 128 -11.39 -15.88 -1.30
CA ASN A 128 -12.33 -16.67 -0.48
C ASN A 128 -13.73 -16.02 -0.38
N THR A 129 -14.06 -15.09 -1.25
CA THR A 129 -15.36 -14.46 -1.40
C THR A 129 -15.94 -14.86 -2.74
N ALA A 130 -16.93 -15.76 -2.69
CA ALA A 130 -17.68 -16.34 -3.80
C ALA A 130 -18.45 -15.34 -4.71
N GLN A 131 -18.03 -14.09 -4.84
CA GLN A 131 -18.75 -13.03 -5.56
C GLN A 131 -17.91 -12.09 -6.44
N SER A 132 -16.62 -12.29 -6.59
CA SER A 132 -15.86 -11.52 -7.57
C SER A 132 -15.57 -12.35 -8.82
N THR A 133 -16.58 -12.55 -9.65
CA THR A 133 -16.36 -12.76 -11.10
C THR A 133 -15.58 -11.55 -11.58
N VAL A 134 -14.30 -11.74 -11.80
CA VAL A 134 -13.37 -10.67 -12.18
C VAL A 134 -13.79 -10.21 -13.56
N SER A 135 -14.47 -9.08 -13.64
CA SER A 135 -15.17 -8.55 -14.83
C SER A 135 -14.24 -8.27 -16.03
N TYR A 136 -12.91 -8.24 -15.81
CA TYR A 136 -11.91 -8.07 -16.88
C TYR A 136 -11.39 -9.39 -17.47
N VAL A 137 -11.88 -10.54 -17.00
CA VAL A 137 -11.55 -11.84 -17.57
C VAL A 137 -12.45 -12.04 -18.78
N THR A 138 -11.91 -11.82 -19.97
CA THR A 138 -12.60 -12.21 -21.20
C THR A 138 -12.46 -13.73 -21.39
N PRO A 139 -13.43 -14.41 -22.07
CA PRO A 139 -13.34 -15.85 -22.35
C PRO A 139 -12.07 -16.28 -23.10
N GLU A 140 -11.41 -15.32 -23.75
CA GLU A 140 -10.20 -15.53 -24.55
C GLU A 140 -8.90 -15.33 -23.76
N ALA A 141 -8.97 -14.86 -22.49
CA ALA A 141 -7.79 -14.61 -21.68
C ALA A 141 -7.28 -15.92 -21.05
N ALA A 142 -5.99 -16.20 -21.21
CA ALA A 142 -5.34 -17.37 -20.60
C ALA A 142 -4.96 -17.07 -19.14
N ASN A 143 -4.93 -18.12 -18.30
CA ASN A 143 -4.32 -17.98 -16.97
C ASN A 143 -2.85 -17.58 -17.12
N ILE A 144 -2.37 -16.68 -16.26
CA ILE A 144 -1.02 -16.07 -16.32
C ILE A 144 0.09 -17.11 -16.40
N GLN A 145 0.01 -18.21 -15.65
CA GLN A 145 1.01 -19.27 -15.67
C GLN A 145 1.05 -20.01 -17.00
N GLN A 146 -0.10 -20.34 -17.55
CA GLN A 146 -0.22 -20.99 -18.87
C GLN A 146 0.26 -20.05 -19.96
N PHE A 147 -0.13 -18.77 -19.88
CA PHE A 147 0.27 -17.74 -20.82
C PHE A 147 1.78 -17.61 -20.94
N PHE A 148 2.48 -17.33 -19.84
CA PHE A 148 3.94 -17.18 -19.88
C PHE A 148 4.66 -18.48 -20.17
N GLY A 149 4.10 -19.63 -19.77
CA GLY A 149 4.64 -20.96 -20.12
C GLY A 149 4.57 -21.26 -21.62
N SER A 150 3.60 -20.70 -22.35
CA SER A 150 3.45 -20.90 -23.80
C SER A 150 4.31 -19.98 -24.66
N LEU A 151 4.86 -18.90 -24.08
CA LEU A 151 5.70 -17.97 -24.84
C LEU A 151 7.09 -18.55 -25.17
N PRO A 152 7.63 -18.22 -26.35
CA PRO A 152 9.01 -18.55 -26.69
C PRO A 152 10.00 -18.03 -25.64
N GLN A 153 11.07 -18.79 -25.40
CA GLN A 153 12.09 -18.42 -24.41
C GLN A 153 12.67 -17.03 -24.65
N ALA A 154 12.96 -16.68 -25.92
CA ALA A 154 13.48 -15.36 -26.28
C ALA A 154 12.55 -14.21 -25.87
N VAL A 155 11.23 -14.39 -25.99
CA VAL A 155 10.23 -13.41 -25.56
C VAL A 155 10.20 -13.28 -24.04
N ARG A 156 10.25 -14.40 -23.33
CA ARG A 156 10.31 -14.42 -21.86
C ARG A 156 11.55 -13.73 -21.33
N GLU A 157 12.72 -14.04 -21.92
CA GLU A 157 13.99 -13.38 -21.56
C GLU A 157 13.95 -11.88 -21.83
N MET A 158 13.38 -11.46 -22.98
CA MET A 158 13.26 -10.05 -23.30
C MET A 158 12.34 -9.29 -22.31
N LEU A 159 11.20 -9.88 -21.92
CA LEU A 159 10.31 -9.34 -20.91
C LEU A 159 10.99 -9.26 -19.54
N ARG A 160 11.67 -10.35 -19.12
CA ARG A 160 12.43 -10.39 -17.88
C ARG A 160 13.47 -9.29 -17.82
N ASP A 161 14.29 -9.16 -18.86
CA ASP A 161 15.35 -8.16 -18.92
C ASP A 161 14.77 -6.73 -18.93
N GLY A 162 13.70 -6.51 -19.69
CA GLY A 162 13.00 -5.23 -19.74
C GLY A 162 12.38 -4.81 -18.40
N ILE A 163 12.03 -5.77 -17.55
CA ILE A 163 11.49 -5.52 -16.20
C ILE A 163 12.63 -5.40 -15.17
N ALA A 164 13.54 -6.38 -15.12
CA ALA A 164 14.57 -6.47 -14.09
C ALA A 164 15.62 -5.36 -14.21
N LEU A 165 16.08 -5.08 -15.43
CA LEU A 165 17.15 -4.12 -15.69
C LEU A 165 16.62 -2.69 -15.79
N ASN A 166 15.36 -2.50 -16.18
CA ASN A 166 14.67 -1.22 -16.19
C ASN A 166 13.92 -0.97 -14.86
N SER A 167 14.62 -1.09 -13.73
CA SER A 167 14.04 -0.89 -12.40
C SER A 167 15.09 -0.39 -11.42
N THR A 168 14.67 0.47 -10.48
CA THR A 168 15.48 0.95 -9.36
C THR A 168 15.20 0.20 -8.06
N ALA A 169 14.16 -0.62 -8.01
CA ALA A 169 13.86 -1.46 -6.85
C ALA A 169 14.98 -2.49 -6.62
N PHE A 170 15.19 -2.92 -5.41
CA PHE A 170 16.22 -3.88 -5.02
C PHE A 170 15.64 -5.02 -4.20
N GLU A 171 16.38 -6.11 -4.10
CA GLU A 171 16.00 -7.29 -3.32
C GLU A 171 16.50 -7.15 -1.88
N SER A 172 15.67 -7.52 -0.92
CA SER A 172 15.95 -7.54 0.51
C SER A 172 15.32 -8.78 1.15
N VAL A 173 15.55 -8.97 2.44
CA VAL A 173 14.97 -10.06 3.21
C VAL A 173 14.05 -9.47 4.28
N ASP A 174 12.84 -9.98 4.40
CA ASP A 174 11.91 -9.58 5.45
C ASP A 174 12.29 -10.19 6.81
N ASP A 175 11.59 -9.77 7.88
CA ASP A 175 11.81 -10.28 9.25
C ASP A 175 11.57 -11.80 9.39
N LYS A 176 10.93 -12.44 8.40
CA LYS A 176 10.65 -13.88 8.33
C LYS A 176 11.67 -14.65 7.49
N GLY A 177 12.66 -13.98 6.90
CA GLY A 177 13.68 -14.58 6.06
C GLY A 177 13.27 -14.75 4.58
N ASN A 178 12.14 -14.19 4.14
CA ASN A 178 11.72 -14.27 2.75
C ASN A 178 12.33 -13.15 1.92
N LYS A 179 12.69 -13.46 0.67
CA LYS A 179 13.15 -12.46 -0.29
C LYS A 179 11.98 -11.57 -0.73
N VAL A 180 12.12 -10.27 -0.55
CA VAL A 180 11.14 -9.25 -0.92
C VAL A 180 11.78 -8.15 -1.76
N PHE A 181 11.00 -7.54 -2.65
CA PHE A 181 11.47 -6.39 -3.41
C PHE A 181 11.09 -5.09 -2.69
N ILE A 182 12.06 -4.18 -2.58
CA ILE A 182 11.89 -2.85 -1.97
C ILE A 182 12.06 -1.80 -3.06
N GLY A 183 11.06 -0.92 -3.20
CA GLY A 183 11.06 0.14 -4.19
C GLY A 183 9.67 0.69 -4.46
N SER A 184 9.49 1.29 -5.62
CA SER A 184 8.18 1.71 -6.11
C SER A 184 7.23 0.51 -6.21
N LYS A 185 5.99 0.65 -5.71
CA LYS A 185 4.99 -0.43 -5.73
C LYS A 185 4.73 -0.99 -7.13
N THR A 186 4.78 -0.15 -8.15
CA THR A 186 4.67 -0.56 -9.56
C THR A 186 5.86 -1.42 -9.99
N GLU A 187 7.08 -1.05 -9.58
CA GLU A 187 8.28 -1.83 -9.92
C GLU A 187 8.31 -3.16 -9.19
N THR A 188 7.96 -3.18 -7.91
CA THR A 188 7.91 -4.41 -7.12
C THR A 188 6.88 -5.40 -7.67
N ALA A 189 5.69 -4.92 -8.11
CA ALA A 189 4.68 -5.75 -8.76
C ALA A 189 5.17 -6.41 -10.06
N LEU A 190 5.89 -5.65 -10.89
CA LEU A 190 6.49 -6.18 -12.12
C LEU A 190 7.61 -7.18 -11.84
N LEU A 191 8.46 -6.90 -10.84
CA LEU A 191 9.54 -7.80 -10.44
C LEU A 191 9.01 -9.10 -9.82
N GLU A 192 7.94 -9.05 -9.02
CA GLU A 192 7.25 -10.25 -8.53
C GLU A 192 6.69 -11.08 -9.69
N MET A 193 6.05 -10.45 -10.67
CA MET A 193 5.59 -11.15 -11.88
C MET A 193 6.77 -11.78 -12.64
N ALA A 194 7.88 -11.08 -12.77
CA ALA A 194 9.07 -11.62 -13.45
C ALA A 194 9.68 -12.80 -12.68
N ARG A 195 9.71 -12.76 -11.36
CA ARG A 195 10.16 -13.87 -10.51
C ARG A 195 9.24 -15.08 -10.64
N ASP A 196 7.92 -14.85 -10.53
CA ASP A 196 6.94 -15.93 -10.47
C ASP A 196 6.76 -16.62 -11.84
N TYR A 197 6.93 -15.91 -12.98
CA TYR A 197 6.54 -16.42 -14.30
C TYR A 197 7.59 -16.30 -15.41
N LEU A 198 8.63 -15.47 -15.25
CA LEU A 198 9.65 -15.24 -16.29
C LEU A 198 11.03 -15.79 -15.91
N GLY A 199 11.16 -16.45 -14.75
CA GLY A 199 12.42 -17.06 -14.30
C GLY A 199 13.46 -16.03 -13.85
N LEU A 200 13.04 -15.01 -13.11
CA LEU A 200 13.93 -14.09 -12.41
C LEU A 200 14.30 -14.68 -11.04
N ASP A 201 15.42 -15.38 -10.94
CA ASP A 201 15.83 -16.04 -9.69
C ASP A 201 16.49 -15.07 -8.70
N ASP A 202 17.39 -14.23 -9.18
CA ASP A 202 18.16 -13.27 -8.39
C ASP A 202 18.38 -11.97 -9.17
N LEU A 203 17.75 -10.88 -8.68
CA LEU A 203 17.80 -9.57 -9.33
C LEU A 203 19.21 -8.96 -9.31
N ALA A 204 19.97 -9.18 -8.23
CA ALA A 204 21.31 -8.64 -8.10
C ALA A 204 22.26 -9.29 -9.10
N THR A 205 22.20 -10.60 -9.23
CA THR A 205 22.98 -11.37 -10.23
C THR A 205 22.63 -10.96 -11.66
N GLU A 206 21.34 -10.83 -12.00
CA GLU A 206 20.93 -10.37 -13.34
C GLU A 206 21.48 -8.99 -13.68
N ARG A 207 21.45 -8.06 -12.73
CA ARG A 207 21.99 -6.70 -12.92
C ARG A 207 23.51 -6.70 -13.04
N GLU A 208 24.20 -7.48 -12.22
CA GLU A 208 25.68 -7.58 -12.28
C GLU A 208 26.12 -8.16 -13.64
N ASN A 209 25.43 -9.19 -14.14
CA ASN A 209 25.68 -9.75 -15.46
C ASN A 209 25.36 -8.77 -16.61
N ALA A 210 24.39 -7.87 -16.40
CA ALA A 210 24.02 -6.86 -17.40
C ALA A 210 24.88 -5.59 -17.33
N LYS A 211 25.54 -5.32 -16.21
CA LYS A 211 26.30 -4.08 -15.94
C LYS A 211 27.32 -3.73 -17.05
N PRO A 212 28.12 -4.67 -17.60
CA PRO A 212 29.04 -4.36 -18.68
C PRO A 212 28.34 -3.94 -19.98
N ARG A 213 27.07 -4.28 -20.15
CA ARG A 213 26.22 -3.97 -21.32
C ARG A 213 25.31 -2.79 -21.10
N GLN A 214 25.20 -2.27 -19.87
CA GLN A 214 24.36 -1.13 -19.55
C GLN A 214 25.06 0.15 -20.00
N VAL A 215 24.46 0.79 -21.01
CA VAL A 215 25.00 2.00 -21.62
C VAL A 215 24.47 3.24 -20.89
N GLN A 216 23.15 3.29 -20.62
CA GLN A 216 22.51 4.44 -19.99
C GLN A 216 21.24 4.05 -19.27
N LEU A 217 20.94 4.75 -18.17
CA LEU A 217 19.68 4.66 -17.44
C LEU A 217 18.98 6.03 -17.44
N PHE A 218 17.71 6.03 -17.80
CA PHE A 218 16.80 7.16 -17.67
C PHE A 218 15.83 6.89 -16.51
N PRO A 219 16.07 7.42 -15.30
CA PRO A 219 15.22 7.19 -14.15
C PRO A 219 13.79 7.68 -14.39
N PHE A 220 12.84 7.16 -13.62
CA PHE A 220 11.46 7.61 -13.66
C PHE A 220 11.35 9.10 -13.36
N SER A 221 10.54 9.80 -14.16
CA SER A 221 10.17 11.20 -13.93
C SER A 221 8.64 11.31 -13.97
N SER A 222 8.07 12.01 -12.98
CA SER A 222 6.62 12.28 -12.94
C SER A 222 6.12 13.12 -14.12
N GLU A 223 6.99 13.92 -14.71
CA GLU A 223 6.70 14.72 -15.90
C GLU A 223 6.60 13.83 -17.14
N ARG A 224 7.60 12.97 -17.36
CA ARG A 224 7.64 12.03 -18.47
C ARG A 224 6.77 10.80 -18.28
N LYS A 225 6.43 10.47 -17.04
CA LYS A 225 5.68 9.26 -16.64
C LYS A 225 6.26 7.94 -17.20
N CYS A 226 7.55 7.94 -17.52
CA CYS A 226 8.27 6.83 -18.12
C CYS A 226 9.66 6.66 -17.48
N MET A 227 10.20 5.46 -17.62
CA MET A 227 11.55 5.07 -17.25
C MET A 227 12.13 4.20 -18.34
N GLY A 228 13.44 4.33 -18.61
CA GLY A 228 14.09 3.53 -19.65
C GLY A 228 15.53 3.16 -19.30
N VAL A 229 16.00 2.03 -19.84
CA VAL A 229 17.39 1.59 -19.77
C VAL A 229 17.89 1.22 -21.16
N VAL A 230 19.07 1.68 -21.52
CA VAL A 230 19.74 1.31 -22.78
C VAL A 230 20.79 0.25 -22.49
N LEU A 231 20.66 -0.87 -23.19
CA LEU A 231 21.57 -1.99 -23.12
C LEU A 231 22.19 -2.29 -24.48
N GLU A 232 23.47 -2.65 -24.47
CA GLU A 232 24.11 -3.23 -25.65
C GLU A 232 23.61 -4.66 -25.85
N ARG A 233 23.18 -4.99 -27.07
CA ARG A 233 22.68 -6.31 -27.46
C ARG A 233 23.23 -6.72 -28.82
N LYS A 234 23.31 -8.04 -29.03
CA LYS A 234 23.56 -8.63 -30.35
C LYS A 234 22.24 -9.11 -30.95
N VAL A 235 21.85 -8.52 -32.07
CA VAL A 235 20.65 -8.90 -32.82
C VAL A 235 21.09 -9.29 -34.23
N ALA A 236 20.78 -10.51 -34.64
CA ALA A 236 21.22 -11.08 -35.94
C ALA A 236 22.75 -10.92 -36.23
N GLY A 237 23.56 -11.03 -35.18
CA GLY A 237 25.03 -10.91 -35.26
C GLY A 237 25.57 -9.46 -35.25
N GLN A 238 24.72 -8.48 -35.30
CA GLN A 238 25.10 -7.07 -35.22
C GLN A 238 24.91 -6.51 -33.80
N THR A 239 25.82 -5.66 -33.35
CA THR A 239 25.69 -4.95 -32.09
C THR A 239 24.71 -3.81 -32.27
N VAL A 240 23.69 -3.75 -31.41
CA VAL A 240 22.69 -2.69 -31.34
C VAL A 240 22.56 -2.20 -29.92
N HIS A 241 22.12 -0.96 -29.77
CA HIS A 241 21.65 -0.43 -28.50
C HIS A 241 20.14 -0.63 -28.42
N ARG A 242 19.68 -1.36 -27.42
CA ARG A 242 18.25 -1.55 -27.13
C ARG A 242 17.83 -0.71 -25.94
N LEU A 243 16.94 0.23 -26.16
CA LEU A 243 16.20 0.91 -25.11
C LEU A 243 15.03 0.03 -24.69
N PHE A 244 14.98 -0.38 -23.44
CA PHE A 244 13.77 -0.87 -22.81
C PHE A 244 13.07 0.28 -22.11
N LEU A 245 11.77 0.39 -22.33
CA LEU A 245 10.92 1.46 -21.79
C LEU A 245 9.75 0.86 -21.02
N LYS A 246 9.41 1.45 -19.88
CA LYS A 246 8.13 1.24 -19.18
C LYS A 246 7.55 2.58 -18.78
N GLY A 247 6.23 2.71 -18.87
CA GLY A 247 5.58 3.97 -18.52
C GLY A 247 4.07 3.94 -18.64
N ALA A 248 3.46 5.13 -18.54
CA ALA A 248 2.02 5.32 -18.70
C ALA A 248 1.59 4.80 -20.08
N SER A 249 0.59 3.92 -20.09
CA SER A 249 0.26 3.11 -21.26
C SER A 249 -0.14 3.93 -22.46
N GLU A 250 -0.90 5.00 -22.26
CA GLU A 250 -1.34 5.90 -23.32
C GLU A 250 -0.14 6.63 -23.97
N LEU A 251 0.83 7.08 -23.16
CA LEU A 251 2.02 7.75 -23.66
C LEU A 251 2.89 6.80 -24.48
N VAL A 252 3.15 5.62 -23.94
CA VAL A 252 3.97 4.60 -24.62
C VAL A 252 3.32 4.17 -25.94
N LEU A 253 2.00 3.95 -25.95
CA LEU A 253 1.26 3.60 -27.16
C LEU A 253 1.33 4.71 -28.21
N ASN A 254 1.21 5.97 -27.82
CA ASN A 254 1.26 7.11 -28.75
C ASN A 254 2.62 7.25 -29.44
N HIS A 255 3.71 6.86 -28.79
CA HIS A 255 5.07 6.88 -29.33
C HIS A 255 5.52 5.52 -29.92
N SER A 256 4.59 4.59 -30.16
CA SER A 256 4.88 3.27 -30.72
C SER A 256 4.33 3.17 -32.15
N ASP A 257 5.21 2.89 -33.13
CA ASP A 257 4.82 2.69 -34.52
C ASP A 257 4.80 1.24 -34.94
N ARG A 258 5.32 0.38 -34.06
CA ARG A 258 5.35 -1.07 -34.25
C ARG A 258 4.79 -1.77 -33.04
N VAL A 259 4.43 -3.01 -33.20
CA VAL A 259 3.97 -3.92 -32.16
C VAL A 259 4.72 -5.25 -32.28
N MET A 260 5.03 -5.83 -31.15
CA MET A 260 5.58 -7.16 -31.06
C MET A 260 4.45 -8.18 -30.89
N ASP A 261 4.45 -9.25 -31.68
CA ASP A 261 3.50 -10.35 -31.46
C ASP A 261 4.01 -11.36 -30.42
N SER A 262 3.21 -12.39 -30.13
CA SER A 262 3.53 -13.43 -29.14
C SER A 262 4.73 -14.30 -29.53
N LEU A 263 5.14 -14.28 -30.77
CA LEU A 263 6.34 -14.98 -31.25
C LEU A 263 7.60 -14.14 -31.18
N GLY A 264 7.46 -12.84 -30.83
CA GLY A 264 8.58 -11.88 -30.76
C GLY A 264 8.85 -11.16 -32.06
N GLU A 265 8.00 -11.33 -33.10
CA GLU A 265 8.14 -10.65 -34.38
C GLU A 265 7.59 -9.23 -34.30
N GLN A 266 8.27 -8.30 -34.98
CA GLN A 266 7.85 -6.90 -35.08
C GLN A 266 6.97 -6.69 -36.31
N ARG A 267 5.85 -6.01 -36.12
CA ARG A 267 4.95 -5.59 -37.19
C ARG A 267 4.57 -4.13 -37.04
N LEU A 268 4.22 -3.47 -38.15
CA LEU A 268 3.69 -2.13 -38.09
C LEU A 268 2.38 -2.12 -37.32
N LEU A 269 2.21 -1.16 -36.43
CA LEU A 269 1.01 -0.95 -35.65
C LEU A 269 -0.03 -0.20 -36.49
N SER A 270 -1.01 -0.91 -37.05
CA SER A 270 -2.08 -0.27 -37.83
C SER A 270 -2.97 0.62 -36.94
N PRO A 271 -3.65 1.63 -37.54
CA PRO A 271 -4.57 2.48 -36.79
C PRO A 271 -5.66 1.69 -36.06
N GLN A 272 -6.17 0.63 -36.66
CA GLN A 272 -7.18 -0.25 -36.04
C GLN A 272 -6.60 -1.00 -34.84
N GLN A 273 -5.40 -1.56 -34.95
CA GLN A 273 -4.72 -2.23 -33.85
C GLN A 273 -4.42 -1.25 -32.70
N ARG A 274 -3.98 -0.03 -33.02
CA ARG A 274 -3.77 1.03 -32.03
C ARG A 274 -5.07 1.32 -31.26
N GLN A 275 -6.20 1.41 -31.95
CA GLN A 275 -7.50 1.62 -31.34
C GLN A 275 -7.90 0.43 -30.43
N THR A 276 -7.62 -0.81 -30.85
CA THR A 276 -7.86 -2.01 -30.03
C THR A 276 -7.05 -1.99 -28.73
N VAL A 277 -5.76 -1.62 -28.81
CA VAL A 277 -4.91 -1.51 -27.61
C VAL A 277 -5.40 -0.37 -26.71
N ALA A 278 -5.76 0.79 -27.29
CA ALA A 278 -6.30 1.92 -26.53
C ALA A 278 -7.58 1.53 -25.77
N ALA A 279 -8.52 0.83 -26.44
CA ALA A 279 -9.71 0.32 -25.80
C ALA A 279 -9.41 -0.69 -24.67
N THR A 280 -8.38 -1.52 -24.82
CA THR A 280 -7.92 -2.45 -23.77
C THR A 280 -7.35 -1.69 -22.57
N ILE A 281 -6.58 -0.63 -22.79
CA ILE A 281 -6.05 0.23 -21.71
C ILE A 281 -7.21 0.89 -20.95
N GLU A 282 -8.20 1.41 -21.65
CA GLU A 282 -9.39 2.04 -21.07
C GLU A 282 -10.22 1.03 -20.27
N ASP A 283 -10.40 -0.19 -20.82
CA ASP A 283 -11.07 -1.29 -20.13
C ASP A 283 -10.37 -1.63 -18.80
N TYR A 284 -9.05 -1.80 -18.79
CA TYR A 284 -8.30 -2.03 -17.55
C TYR A 284 -8.43 -0.88 -16.56
N ALA A 285 -8.38 0.36 -17.05
CA ALA A 285 -8.52 1.55 -16.19
C ALA A 285 -9.95 1.64 -15.59
N SER A 286 -10.99 1.30 -16.35
CA SER A 286 -12.39 1.26 -15.87
C SER A 286 -12.59 0.26 -14.74
N HIS A 287 -11.79 -0.80 -14.71
CA HIS A 287 -11.73 -1.78 -13.61
C HIS A 287 -10.77 -1.42 -12.49
N SER A 288 -10.39 -0.14 -12.40
CA SER A 288 -9.48 0.40 -11.37
C SER A 288 -8.09 -0.24 -11.37
N LEU A 289 -7.64 -0.76 -12.50
CA LEU A 289 -6.28 -1.23 -12.67
C LEU A 289 -5.35 -0.07 -13.04
N ARG A 290 -4.19 -0.02 -12.43
CA ARG A 290 -3.12 0.86 -12.88
C ARG A 290 -2.44 0.23 -14.09
N THR A 291 -2.51 0.88 -15.25
CA THR A 291 -1.94 0.38 -16.50
C THR A 291 -0.51 0.84 -16.70
N ILE A 292 0.38 -0.09 -17.02
CA ILE A 292 1.77 0.17 -17.38
C ILE A 292 2.07 -0.53 -18.68
N ALA A 293 2.53 0.20 -19.69
CA ALA A 293 3.01 -0.38 -20.93
C ALA A 293 4.51 -0.63 -20.90
N LEU A 294 4.89 -1.67 -21.62
CA LEU A 294 6.27 -2.05 -21.91
C LEU A 294 6.52 -1.88 -23.40
N ALA A 295 7.66 -1.30 -23.76
CA ALA A 295 8.08 -1.12 -25.13
C ALA A 295 9.62 -1.20 -25.24
N TYR A 296 10.12 -1.33 -26.45
CA TYR A 296 11.56 -1.23 -26.70
C TYR A 296 11.82 -0.55 -28.06
N ARG A 297 13.06 -0.13 -28.25
CA ARG A 297 13.56 0.39 -29.52
C ARG A 297 15.01 -0.03 -29.72
N ASP A 298 15.35 -0.54 -30.91
CA ASP A 298 16.71 -0.83 -31.32
C ASP A 298 17.25 0.32 -32.18
N PHE A 299 18.48 0.74 -31.92
CA PHE A 299 19.17 1.76 -32.69
C PHE A 299 20.67 1.48 -32.81
N PRO A 300 21.36 2.02 -33.83
CA PRO A 300 22.77 1.80 -34.03
C PRO A 300 23.62 2.32 -32.85
N PRO A 301 24.72 1.63 -32.47
CA PRO A 301 25.54 2.00 -31.32
C PRO A 301 26.33 3.30 -31.48
N VAL A 302 26.34 3.91 -32.68
CA VAL A 302 27.09 5.12 -32.99
C VAL A 302 26.50 6.39 -32.33
N HIS A 303 25.21 6.36 -31.95
CA HIS A 303 24.52 7.53 -31.40
C HIS A 303 23.98 7.17 -30.00
N LEU A 304 24.76 7.51 -28.97
CA LEU A 304 24.23 7.52 -27.61
C LEU A 304 23.24 8.69 -27.47
N PRO A 305 21.98 8.38 -27.07
CA PRO A 305 21.01 9.44 -26.84
C PRO A 305 21.48 10.30 -25.67
N ARG A 306 21.61 11.58 -25.84
CA ARG A 306 21.97 12.52 -24.77
C ARG A 306 20.76 12.85 -23.88
N LYS A 307 19.58 12.85 -24.51
CA LYS A 307 18.32 13.14 -23.84
C LYS A 307 17.33 12.01 -24.09
N PHE A 308 16.39 11.85 -23.18
CA PHE A 308 15.34 10.84 -23.30
C PHE A 308 14.45 11.10 -24.53
N GLU A 309 14.18 12.35 -24.83
CA GLU A 309 13.36 12.80 -25.97
C GLU A 309 13.93 12.34 -27.31
N ASP A 310 15.25 12.18 -27.41
CA ASP A 310 15.93 11.75 -28.66
C ASP A 310 15.59 10.29 -29.04
N VAL A 311 15.08 9.50 -28.10
CA VAL A 311 14.84 8.05 -28.28
C VAL A 311 13.41 7.62 -27.98
N PHE A 312 12.55 8.54 -27.61
CA PHE A 312 11.18 8.21 -27.16
C PHE A 312 10.15 8.07 -28.30
N ASP A 313 10.59 8.03 -29.55
CA ASP A 313 9.74 7.79 -30.71
C ASP A 313 10.10 6.46 -31.39
N ASP A 314 9.34 6.03 -32.39
CA ASP A 314 9.53 4.78 -33.15
C ASP A 314 9.62 3.53 -32.27
N MET A 315 8.86 3.49 -31.18
CA MET A 315 8.91 2.38 -30.25
C MET A 315 8.20 1.14 -30.81
N VAL A 316 8.67 -0.03 -30.38
CA VAL A 316 7.99 -1.31 -30.55
C VAL A 316 7.19 -1.60 -29.28
N PHE A 317 5.88 -1.49 -29.37
CA PHE A 317 4.98 -1.82 -28.26
C PHE A 317 5.03 -3.32 -27.96
N ILE A 318 5.37 -3.68 -26.73
CA ILE A 318 5.40 -5.08 -26.28
C ILE A 318 4.03 -5.48 -25.75
N GLY A 319 3.47 -4.66 -24.86
CA GLY A 319 2.20 -4.96 -24.21
C GLY A 319 1.88 -4.01 -23.07
N VAL A 320 0.73 -4.25 -22.46
CA VAL A 320 0.25 -3.51 -21.29
C VAL A 320 -0.08 -4.49 -20.16
N VAL A 321 0.25 -4.12 -18.94
CA VAL A 321 -0.14 -4.85 -17.73
C VAL A 321 -1.02 -3.99 -16.84
N GLY A 322 -2.01 -4.61 -16.22
CA GLY A 322 -2.90 -4.03 -15.23
C GLY A 322 -2.48 -4.46 -13.83
N ILE A 323 -2.21 -3.49 -12.98
CA ILE A 323 -1.73 -3.67 -11.61
C ILE A 323 -2.82 -3.25 -10.65
N ARG A 324 -3.09 -4.08 -9.65
CA ARG A 324 -4.09 -3.85 -8.60
C ARG A 324 -3.44 -3.91 -7.23
N ASP A 325 -3.95 -3.10 -6.31
CA ASP A 325 -3.74 -3.24 -4.87
C ASP A 325 -4.92 -4.06 -4.32
N PRO A 326 -4.73 -5.34 -3.95
CA PRO A 326 -5.82 -6.19 -3.47
C PRO A 326 -6.38 -5.66 -2.15
N LEU A 327 -7.66 -5.97 -1.91
CA LEU A 327 -8.40 -5.64 -0.67
C LEU A 327 -8.05 -6.62 0.42
#